data_9e2604b50da0f51cc8ff9eb544a9631d
#
_entry.id   9e2604b50da0f51cc8ff9eb544a9631d
#
_cell.length_a   1.000
_cell.length_b   1.000
_cell.length_c   1.000
_cell.angle_alpha   90.00
_cell.angle_beta   90.00
_cell.angle_gamma   90.00
#
_symmetry.space_group_name_H-M   'P 1'
#
loop_
_entity.id
_entity.type
_entity.pdbx_description
1 polymer ?
#
loop_
_entity_poly.entity_id
_entity_poly.type
_entity_poly.pdbx_seq_one_letter_code
_entity_poly.pdbx_strand_id
1 'polypeptide(L)'
;MKAVEFKNVSIVFGNAPSSALPMMDDGKDRAEIQTATGQVLGVHNCSLDVEAGEILVLMGLSGSGKSTLLRAVNGLNPVVRGGVTVHDGDWSCDVGSAPAGELRRLRRECVSMVFQQFGLLPWRTVRDNVGLGLELSGMAKADLRAKVDEQLELVGLSDRATALVGELSGGMQQRVGLARAFVTDAPVLLMDEPFSALDPLIRTRLQDELLDLQKRLNRTIIFVSHDLDEA
;
A
#
# COMPACT_ATOMS: atom_id res chain seq x y z
N MET A 1 -20.47 1.84 4.21
CA MET A 1 -19.66 2.94 4.81
C MET A 1 -18.35 3.03 4.04
N LYS A 2 -18.00 4.21 3.52
CA LYS A 2 -16.73 4.36 2.78
C LYS A 2 -15.52 4.14 3.70
N ALA A 3 -14.51 3.44 3.21
CA ALA A 3 -13.21 3.30 3.86
C ALA A 3 -12.19 4.26 3.25
N VAL A 4 -12.22 4.42 1.91
CA VAL A 4 -11.36 5.36 1.21
C VAL A 4 -12.16 6.10 0.15
N GLU A 5 -11.99 7.41 0.08
CA GLU A 5 -12.64 8.27 -0.90
C GLU A 5 -11.60 9.07 -1.68
N PHE A 6 -11.66 9.00 -3.00
CA PHE A 6 -10.86 9.80 -3.93
C PHE A 6 -11.78 10.81 -4.62
N LYS A 7 -11.50 12.10 -4.48
CA LYS A 7 -12.27 13.20 -5.09
C LYS A 7 -11.40 14.00 -6.05
N ASN A 8 -11.64 13.86 -7.35
CA ASN A 8 -10.97 14.62 -8.42
C ASN A 8 -9.44 14.63 -8.27
N VAL A 9 -8.85 13.50 -7.86
CA VAL A 9 -7.44 13.37 -7.51
C VAL A 9 -6.57 13.56 -8.73
N SER A 10 -5.67 14.53 -8.67
CA SER A 10 -4.60 14.69 -9.64
C SER A 10 -3.24 14.69 -8.93
N ILE A 11 -2.28 13.93 -9.48
CA ILE A 11 -0.94 13.78 -8.94
C ILE A 11 0.06 14.10 -10.03
N VAL A 12 0.95 15.03 -9.74
CA VAL A 12 2.01 15.47 -10.65
C VAL A 12 3.33 15.45 -9.88
N PHE A 13 4.37 14.91 -10.49
CA PHE A 13 5.73 14.87 -9.95
C PHE A 13 6.61 15.95 -10.55
N GLY A 14 7.50 16.50 -9.74
CA GLY A 14 8.48 17.51 -10.14
C GLY A 14 8.62 18.62 -9.12
N ASN A 15 9.38 19.66 -9.47
CA ASN A 15 9.71 20.75 -8.55
C ASN A 15 8.61 21.83 -8.45
N ALA A 16 7.70 21.89 -9.41
CA ALA A 16 6.60 22.83 -9.46
C ALA A 16 5.31 22.16 -10.00
N PRO A 17 4.74 21.17 -9.28
CA PRO A 17 3.63 20.33 -9.79
C PRO A 17 2.41 21.14 -10.25
N SER A 18 2.09 22.25 -9.56
CA SER A 18 0.95 23.11 -9.91
C SER A 18 1.07 23.79 -11.27
N SER A 19 2.28 23.91 -11.82
CA SER A 19 2.48 24.50 -13.16
C SER A 19 1.89 23.65 -14.29
N ALA A 20 1.66 22.36 -14.05
CA ALA A 20 1.02 21.47 -15.02
C ALA A 20 -0.52 21.63 -15.09
N LEU A 21 -1.14 22.20 -14.05
CA LEU A 21 -2.60 22.21 -13.92
C LEU A 21 -3.32 22.93 -15.09
N PRO A 22 -2.88 24.11 -15.58
CA PRO A 22 -3.54 24.76 -16.71
C PRO A 22 -3.53 23.90 -17.98
N MET A 23 -2.40 23.24 -18.27
CA MET A 23 -2.28 22.35 -19.41
C MET A 23 -3.12 21.08 -19.29
N MET A 24 -3.27 20.55 -18.05
CA MET A 24 -4.19 19.45 -17.78
C MET A 24 -5.64 19.86 -18.02
N ASP A 25 -6.02 21.08 -17.64
CA ASP A 25 -7.36 21.63 -17.89
C ASP A 25 -7.64 21.87 -19.38
N ASP A 26 -6.61 22.21 -20.15
CA ASP A 26 -6.65 22.32 -21.62
C ASP A 26 -6.64 20.95 -22.32
N GLY A 27 -6.61 19.83 -21.60
CA GLY A 27 -6.64 18.46 -22.13
C GLY A 27 -5.34 18.03 -22.81
N LYS A 28 -4.21 18.66 -22.47
CA LYS A 28 -2.89 18.28 -23.00
C LYS A 28 -2.46 16.91 -22.49
N ASP A 29 -1.75 16.18 -23.34
CA ASP A 29 -1.25 14.85 -22.98
C ASP A 29 0.00 14.91 -22.07
N ARG A 30 0.43 13.73 -21.57
CA ARG A 30 1.57 13.63 -20.66
C ARG A 30 2.87 14.13 -21.26
N ALA A 31 3.10 13.87 -22.55
CA ALA A 31 4.33 14.25 -23.24
C ALA A 31 4.39 15.76 -23.46
N GLU A 32 3.28 16.38 -23.88
CA GLU A 32 3.14 17.83 -24.02
C GLU A 32 3.39 18.54 -22.68
N ILE A 33 2.74 18.08 -21.59
CA ILE A 33 2.90 18.63 -20.23
C ILE A 33 4.36 18.51 -19.78
N GLN A 34 4.95 17.34 -19.94
CA GLN A 34 6.34 17.13 -19.54
C GLN A 34 7.31 18.00 -20.33
N THR A 35 7.11 18.13 -21.63
CA THR A 35 7.96 18.95 -22.51
C THR A 35 7.88 20.42 -22.15
N ALA A 36 6.67 20.93 -21.88
CA ALA A 36 6.45 22.35 -21.62
C ALA A 36 6.81 22.78 -20.19
N THR A 37 6.58 21.90 -19.20
CA THR A 37 6.68 22.26 -17.78
C THR A 37 7.83 21.57 -17.05
N GLY A 38 8.39 20.49 -17.62
CA GLY A 38 9.31 19.60 -16.93
C GLY A 38 8.66 18.74 -15.84
N GLN A 39 7.33 18.80 -15.70
CA GLN A 39 6.59 18.04 -14.69
C GLN A 39 6.04 16.74 -15.28
N VAL A 40 5.96 15.69 -14.47
CA VAL A 40 5.47 14.37 -14.88
C VAL A 40 4.06 14.14 -14.35
N LEU A 41 3.07 14.04 -15.22
CA LEU A 41 1.69 13.73 -14.86
C LEU A 41 1.58 12.25 -14.45
N GLY A 42 1.24 12.00 -13.20
CA GLY A 42 1.01 10.66 -12.64
C GLY A 42 -0.45 10.21 -12.75
N VAL A 43 -1.37 11.01 -12.20
CA VAL A 43 -2.83 10.75 -12.20
C VAL A 43 -3.55 12.03 -12.55
N HIS A 44 -4.63 11.91 -13.34
CA HIS A 44 -5.46 13.06 -13.74
C HIS A 44 -6.92 12.80 -13.39
N ASN A 45 -7.49 13.65 -12.53
CA ASN A 45 -8.91 13.77 -12.22
C ASN A 45 -9.60 12.42 -11.89
N CYS A 46 -8.99 11.62 -11.02
CA CYS A 46 -9.53 10.33 -10.61
C CYS A 46 -10.50 10.52 -9.44
N SER A 47 -11.72 10.00 -9.58
CA SER A 47 -12.70 9.92 -8.49
C SER A 47 -13.21 8.50 -8.39
N LEU A 48 -13.12 7.93 -7.20
CA LEU A 48 -13.68 6.63 -6.86
C LEU A 48 -13.84 6.50 -5.33
N ASP A 49 -14.76 5.64 -4.93
CA ASP A 49 -15.02 5.31 -3.54
C ASP A 49 -14.74 3.83 -3.31
N VAL A 50 -14.22 3.49 -2.14
CA VAL A 50 -13.99 2.11 -1.70
C VAL A 50 -14.76 1.91 -0.41
N GLU A 51 -15.69 0.95 -0.42
CA GLU A 51 -16.50 0.64 0.76
C GLU A 51 -15.69 -0.16 1.80
N ALA A 52 -16.11 -0.05 3.06
CA ALA A 52 -15.50 -0.84 4.14
C ALA A 52 -15.73 -2.33 3.89
N GLY A 53 -14.65 -3.13 3.97
CA GLY A 53 -14.67 -4.56 3.68
C GLY A 53 -14.64 -4.91 2.19
N GLU A 54 -14.54 -3.93 1.29
CA GLU A 54 -14.42 -4.16 -0.16
C GLU A 54 -13.01 -4.57 -0.55
N ILE A 55 -12.90 -5.42 -1.58
CA ILE A 55 -11.65 -5.67 -2.30
C ILE A 55 -11.73 -4.93 -3.64
N LEU A 56 -10.93 -3.88 -3.80
CA LEU A 56 -10.80 -3.14 -5.05
C LEU A 56 -9.50 -3.52 -5.76
N VAL A 57 -9.61 -3.96 -7.01
CA VAL A 57 -8.45 -4.26 -7.86
C VAL A 57 -8.24 -3.14 -8.88
N LEU A 58 -7.06 -2.53 -8.85
CA LEU A 58 -6.63 -1.52 -9.84
C LEU A 58 -5.85 -2.22 -10.96
N MET A 59 -6.45 -2.32 -12.13
CA MET A 59 -5.85 -2.95 -13.30
C MET A 59 -5.57 -1.95 -14.42
N GLY A 60 -4.73 -2.34 -15.37
CA GLY A 60 -4.43 -1.56 -16.56
C GLY A 60 -2.93 -1.56 -16.93
N LEU A 61 -2.58 -0.88 -18.01
CA LEU A 61 -1.22 -0.86 -18.55
C LEU A 61 -0.18 -0.33 -17.56
N SER A 62 1.07 -0.79 -17.72
CA SER A 62 2.20 -0.23 -16.96
C SER A 62 2.29 1.29 -17.20
N GLY A 63 2.61 2.04 -16.17
CA GLY A 63 2.71 3.50 -16.24
C GLY A 63 1.36 4.25 -16.24
N SER A 64 0.21 3.59 -16.13
CA SER A 64 -1.11 4.26 -16.10
C SER A 64 -1.40 5.04 -14.80
N GLY A 65 -0.55 4.94 -13.78
CA GLY A 65 -0.70 5.67 -12.53
C GLY A 65 -1.32 4.89 -11.37
N LYS A 66 -1.55 3.58 -11.50
CA LYS A 66 -2.17 2.73 -10.45
C LYS A 66 -1.43 2.79 -9.11
N SER A 67 -0.16 2.44 -9.13
CA SER A 67 0.70 2.51 -7.92
C SER A 67 0.84 3.94 -7.40
N THR A 68 0.76 4.93 -8.29
CA THR A 68 0.77 6.35 -7.91
C THR A 68 -0.48 6.72 -7.14
N LEU A 69 -1.66 6.29 -7.61
CA LEU A 69 -2.93 6.51 -6.95
C LEU A 69 -3.00 5.76 -5.61
N LEU A 70 -2.60 4.47 -5.59
CA LEU A 70 -2.54 3.65 -4.39
C LEU A 70 -1.73 4.33 -3.28
N ARG A 71 -0.54 4.85 -3.61
CA ARG A 71 0.36 5.52 -2.66
C ARG A 71 -0.11 6.90 -2.19
N ALA A 72 -1.16 7.45 -2.79
CA ALA A 72 -1.80 8.66 -2.27
C ALA A 72 -2.61 8.39 -1.00
N VAL A 73 -3.14 7.17 -0.82
CA VAL A 73 -3.94 6.79 0.35
C VAL A 73 -3.16 6.89 1.67
N ASN A 74 -1.86 6.57 1.64
CA ASN A 74 -1.00 6.69 2.82
C ASN A 74 -0.13 7.97 2.82
N GLY A 75 -0.39 8.89 1.87
CA GLY A 75 0.31 10.16 1.75
C GLY A 75 1.77 10.05 1.32
N LEU A 76 2.18 8.95 0.66
CA LEU A 76 3.52 8.83 0.06
C LEU A 76 3.62 9.64 -1.23
N ASN A 77 2.53 9.74 -1.99
CA ASN A 77 2.45 10.60 -3.16
C ASN A 77 1.54 11.80 -2.85
N PRO A 78 2.05 13.03 -2.90
CA PRO A 78 1.24 14.22 -2.64
C PRO A 78 0.24 14.45 -3.77
N VAL A 79 -0.98 14.81 -3.40
CA VAL A 79 -2.05 15.22 -4.32
C VAL A 79 -1.90 16.71 -4.63
N VAL A 80 -1.86 17.09 -5.92
CA VAL A 80 -1.76 18.49 -6.35
C VAL A 80 -3.12 19.15 -6.50
N ARG A 81 -4.16 18.37 -6.77
CA ARG A 81 -5.57 18.80 -6.89
C ARG A 81 -6.49 17.67 -6.45
N GLY A 82 -7.62 18.02 -5.85
CA GLY A 82 -8.55 17.05 -5.27
C GLY A 82 -8.12 16.60 -3.89
N GLY A 83 -8.62 15.47 -3.43
CA GLY A 83 -8.30 14.96 -2.10
C GLY A 83 -8.50 13.45 -1.97
N VAL A 84 -7.81 12.88 -1.00
CA VAL A 84 -7.98 11.49 -0.56
C VAL A 84 -8.35 11.51 0.90
N THR A 85 -9.48 10.90 1.25
CA THR A 85 -9.94 10.76 2.64
C THR A 85 -9.98 9.28 3.01
N VAL A 86 -9.39 8.96 4.16
CA VAL A 86 -9.46 7.62 4.76
C VAL A 86 -10.36 7.69 5.99
N HIS A 87 -11.26 6.71 6.14
CA HIS A 87 -12.20 6.61 7.23
C HIS A 87 -11.92 5.35 8.06
N ASP A 88 -12.04 5.49 9.40
CA ASP A 88 -11.94 4.40 10.36
C ASP A 88 -12.96 4.64 11.49
N GLY A 89 -14.14 4.03 11.38
CA GLY A 89 -15.26 4.31 12.24
C GLY A 89 -15.68 5.79 12.17
N ASP A 90 -15.70 6.45 13.32
CA ASP A 90 -16.02 7.88 13.43
C ASP A 90 -14.83 8.82 13.11
N TRP A 91 -13.64 8.27 12.94
CA TRP A 91 -12.45 9.04 12.58
C TRP A 91 -12.27 9.10 11.07
N SER A 92 -11.81 10.26 10.59
CA SER A 92 -11.44 10.43 9.19
C SER A 92 -10.20 11.32 9.06
N CYS A 93 -9.42 11.08 8.01
CA CYS A 93 -8.21 11.82 7.70
C CYS A 93 -8.23 12.25 6.23
N ASP A 94 -8.25 13.56 5.99
CA ASP A 94 -7.90 14.10 4.67
C ASP A 94 -6.38 14.11 4.52
N VAL A 95 -5.88 13.15 3.75
CA VAL A 95 -4.44 12.87 3.64
C VAL A 95 -3.63 14.06 3.13
N GLY A 96 -4.23 14.90 2.28
CA GLY A 96 -3.56 16.06 1.68
C GLY A 96 -3.34 17.21 2.65
N SER A 97 -4.25 17.40 3.60
CA SER A 97 -4.24 18.53 4.53
C SER A 97 -3.90 18.14 5.98
N ALA A 98 -3.80 16.84 6.26
CA ALA A 98 -3.61 16.32 7.61
C ALA A 98 -2.28 16.77 8.24
N PRO A 99 -2.29 17.20 9.50
CA PRO A 99 -1.06 17.48 10.25
C PRO A 99 -0.23 16.19 10.44
N ALA A 100 1.07 16.35 10.67
CA ALA A 100 2.01 15.24 10.77
C ALA A 100 1.62 14.18 11.83
N GLY A 101 0.93 14.58 12.90
CA GLY A 101 0.42 13.68 13.93
C GLY A 101 -0.67 12.73 13.40
N GLU A 102 -1.61 13.25 12.62
CA GLU A 102 -2.69 12.47 12.01
C GLU A 102 -2.18 11.56 10.90
N LEU A 103 -1.27 12.04 10.05
CA LEU A 103 -0.60 11.18 9.05
C LEU A 103 0.18 10.04 9.70
N ARG A 104 0.78 10.29 10.87
CA ARG A 104 1.46 9.23 11.64
C ARG A 104 0.46 8.22 12.17
N ARG A 105 -0.68 8.68 12.71
CA ARG A 105 -1.78 7.80 13.15
C ARG A 105 -2.30 6.97 11.97
N LEU A 106 -2.61 7.61 10.85
CA LEU A 106 -3.04 6.94 9.62
C LEU A 106 -2.12 5.76 9.25
N ARG A 107 -0.81 6.02 9.17
CA ARG A 107 0.20 5.04 8.75
C ARG A 107 0.49 3.94 9.79
N ARG A 108 0.20 4.17 11.05
CA ARG A 108 0.45 3.19 12.12
C ARG A 108 -0.75 2.34 12.45
N GLU A 109 -1.95 2.90 12.34
CA GLU A 109 -3.17 2.32 12.89
C GLU A 109 -4.19 1.98 11.82
N CYS A 110 -4.31 2.80 10.74
CA CYS A 110 -5.41 2.68 9.79
C CYS A 110 -5.02 2.04 8.46
N VAL A 111 -3.75 2.20 8.03
CA VAL A 111 -3.31 1.75 6.69
C VAL A 111 -2.01 0.95 6.78
N SER A 112 -2.04 -0.30 6.32
CA SER A 112 -0.82 -1.08 6.07
C SER A 112 -0.54 -1.17 4.57
N MET A 113 0.73 -1.42 4.20
CA MET A 113 1.11 -1.47 2.78
C MET A 113 2.15 -2.55 2.47
N VAL A 114 1.87 -3.31 1.41
CA VAL A 114 2.83 -4.18 0.71
C VAL A 114 3.39 -3.41 -0.48
N PHE A 115 4.71 -3.27 -0.54
CA PHE A 115 5.41 -2.54 -1.60
C PHE A 115 5.90 -3.48 -2.69
N GLN A 116 5.85 -3.07 -3.94
CA GLN A 116 6.39 -3.80 -5.10
C GLN A 116 7.88 -4.17 -4.93
N GLN A 117 8.70 -3.29 -4.37
CA GLN A 117 10.12 -3.52 -4.05
C GLN A 117 10.33 -3.90 -2.58
N PHE A 118 9.36 -4.56 -1.95
CA PHE A 118 9.32 -5.11 -0.60
C PHE A 118 9.52 -4.08 0.53
N GLY A 119 10.37 -3.06 0.38
CA GLY A 119 10.64 -2.02 1.37
C GLY A 119 11.15 -2.58 2.71
N LEU A 120 11.92 -3.67 2.68
CA LEU A 120 12.47 -4.30 3.87
C LEU A 120 13.72 -3.56 4.33
N LEU A 121 13.97 -3.58 5.65
CA LEU A 121 15.16 -3.01 6.26
C LEU A 121 16.30 -4.05 6.20
N PRO A 122 17.34 -3.82 5.39
CA PRO A 122 18.34 -4.87 5.10
C PRO A 122 19.24 -5.22 6.30
N TRP A 123 19.33 -4.31 7.30
CA TRP A 123 20.09 -4.52 8.53
C TRP A 123 19.30 -5.17 9.66
N ARG A 124 18.01 -5.48 9.43
CA ARG A 124 17.14 -6.17 10.37
C ARG A 124 16.93 -7.61 9.95
N THR A 125 16.65 -8.48 10.94
CA THR A 125 16.24 -9.86 10.69
C THR A 125 14.84 -9.91 10.05
N VAL A 126 14.47 -11.06 9.54
CA VAL A 126 13.12 -11.35 9.04
C VAL A 126 12.07 -11.03 10.13
N ARG A 127 12.27 -11.56 11.35
CA ARG A 127 11.38 -11.30 12.49
C ARG A 127 11.25 -9.81 12.79
N ASP A 128 12.34 -9.07 12.83
CA ASP A 128 12.32 -7.63 13.13
C ASP A 128 11.66 -6.82 12.01
N ASN A 129 11.77 -7.25 10.76
CA ASN A 129 11.06 -6.63 9.64
C ASN A 129 9.54 -6.85 9.76
N VAL A 130 9.09 -8.07 10.05
CA VAL A 130 7.67 -8.36 10.25
C VAL A 130 7.11 -7.60 11.44
N GLY A 131 7.84 -7.59 12.57
CA GLY A 131 7.41 -6.94 13.80
C GLY A 131 7.51 -5.41 13.83
N LEU A 132 8.05 -4.78 12.78
CA LEU A 132 8.36 -3.33 12.79
C LEU A 132 7.15 -2.45 13.13
N GLY A 133 5.98 -2.71 12.53
CA GLY A 133 4.76 -1.94 12.80
C GLY A 133 4.30 -2.05 14.26
N LEU A 134 4.37 -3.26 14.82
CA LEU A 134 4.01 -3.53 16.22
C LEU A 134 5.01 -2.91 17.19
N GLU A 135 6.32 -2.93 16.86
CA GLU A 135 7.36 -2.25 17.64
C GLU A 135 7.10 -0.74 17.72
N LEU A 136 6.81 -0.12 16.56
CA LEU A 136 6.50 1.31 16.48
C LEU A 136 5.19 1.69 17.18
N SER A 137 4.24 0.76 17.34
CA SER A 137 3.03 0.97 18.11
C SER A 137 3.24 0.82 19.62
N GLY A 138 4.42 0.36 20.06
CA GLY A 138 4.74 0.18 21.48
C GLY A 138 4.21 -1.12 22.08
N MET A 139 3.90 -2.13 21.24
CA MET A 139 3.44 -3.44 21.71
C MET A 139 4.48 -4.11 22.63
N ALA A 140 4.02 -4.80 23.66
CA ALA A 140 4.88 -5.55 24.57
C ALA A 140 5.62 -6.67 23.81
N LYS A 141 6.92 -6.87 24.13
CA LYS A 141 7.79 -7.80 23.38
C LYS A 141 7.27 -9.23 23.29
N ALA A 142 6.59 -9.72 24.33
CA ALA A 142 6.04 -11.08 24.35
C ALA A 142 4.89 -11.23 23.34
N ASP A 143 3.96 -10.26 23.31
CA ASP A 143 2.81 -10.25 22.41
C ASP A 143 3.26 -10.03 20.97
N LEU A 144 4.20 -9.10 20.75
CA LEU A 144 4.82 -8.86 19.45
C LEU A 144 5.42 -10.16 18.90
N ARG A 145 6.20 -10.87 19.71
CA ARG A 145 6.84 -12.12 19.28
C ARG A 145 5.82 -13.18 18.90
N ALA A 146 4.76 -13.37 19.68
CA ALA A 146 3.70 -14.33 19.37
C ALA A 146 3.01 -14.02 18.04
N LYS A 147 2.60 -12.76 17.82
CA LYS A 147 1.97 -12.33 16.56
C LYS A 147 2.91 -12.50 15.37
N VAL A 148 4.18 -12.16 15.51
CA VAL A 148 5.17 -12.30 14.44
C VAL A 148 5.44 -13.76 14.10
N ASP A 149 5.56 -14.64 15.10
CA ASP A 149 5.78 -16.07 14.88
C ASP A 149 4.59 -16.71 14.15
N GLU A 150 3.35 -16.33 14.48
CA GLU A 150 2.13 -16.73 13.75
C GLU A 150 2.17 -16.31 12.28
N GLN A 151 2.56 -15.06 12.00
CA GLN A 151 2.65 -14.57 10.62
C GLN A 151 3.79 -15.23 9.83
N LEU A 152 4.91 -15.55 10.46
CA LEU A 152 6.01 -16.27 9.83
C LEU A 152 5.64 -17.70 9.48
N GLU A 153 4.83 -18.36 10.30
CA GLU A 153 4.28 -19.68 10.01
C GLU A 153 3.34 -19.64 8.80
N LEU A 154 2.43 -18.66 8.77
CA LEU A 154 1.47 -18.44 7.67
C LEU A 154 2.19 -18.30 6.32
N VAL A 155 3.28 -17.53 6.26
CA VAL A 155 4.04 -17.32 5.02
C VAL A 155 5.15 -18.38 4.79
N GLY A 156 5.28 -19.38 5.67
CA GLY A 156 6.25 -20.46 5.56
C GLY A 156 7.72 -19.99 5.69
N LEU A 157 8.00 -19.11 6.64
CA LEU A 157 9.34 -18.56 6.91
C LEU A 157 9.79 -18.67 8.36
N SER A 158 9.18 -19.55 9.17
CA SER A 158 9.52 -19.74 10.59
C SER A 158 10.99 -20.12 10.80
N ASP A 159 11.55 -20.96 9.93
CA ASP A 159 12.96 -21.39 9.94
C ASP A 159 13.95 -20.28 9.55
N ARG A 160 13.47 -19.19 8.96
CA ARG A 160 14.25 -18.02 8.53
C ARG A 160 14.09 -16.79 9.41
N ALA A 161 13.41 -16.91 10.54
CA ALA A 161 13.06 -15.79 11.43
C ALA A 161 14.27 -14.94 11.83
N THR A 162 15.45 -15.55 12.02
CA THR A 162 16.70 -14.87 12.42
C THR A 162 17.63 -14.50 11.27
N ALA A 163 17.31 -14.88 10.02
CA ALA A 163 18.09 -14.53 8.86
C ALA A 163 18.00 -13.04 8.53
N LEU A 164 19.02 -12.47 7.91
CA LEU A 164 18.99 -11.13 7.36
C LEU A 164 18.29 -11.14 6.00
N VAL A 165 17.71 -10.00 5.61
CA VAL A 165 16.98 -9.87 4.33
C VAL A 165 17.83 -10.22 3.12
N GLY A 166 19.13 -9.89 3.14
CA GLY A 166 20.06 -10.19 2.05
C GLY A 166 20.33 -11.68 1.83
N GLU A 167 19.96 -12.54 2.78
CA GLU A 167 20.11 -14.02 2.68
C GLU A 167 18.89 -14.68 2.04
N LEU A 168 17.86 -13.89 1.68
CA LEU A 168 16.59 -14.36 1.15
C LEU A 168 16.50 -14.18 -0.36
N SER A 169 15.84 -15.13 -1.04
CA SER A 169 15.40 -14.94 -2.43
C SER A 169 14.33 -13.85 -2.54
N GLY A 170 14.11 -13.30 -3.76
CA GLY A 170 13.08 -12.28 -4.01
C GLY A 170 11.68 -12.72 -3.56
N GLY A 171 11.27 -13.94 -3.87
CA GLY A 171 9.99 -14.49 -3.39
C GLY A 171 9.90 -14.64 -1.87
N MET A 172 11.02 -14.95 -1.18
CA MET A 172 11.04 -14.95 0.29
C MET A 172 10.93 -13.53 0.84
N GLN A 173 11.62 -12.56 0.24
CA GLN A 173 11.50 -11.14 0.64
C GLN A 173 10.07 -10.62 0.45
N GLN A 174 9.40 -11.01 -0.63
CA GLN A 174 7.99 -10.65 -0.87
C GLN A 174 7.09 -11.23 0.23
N ARG A 175 7.29 -12.50 0.62
CA ARG A 175 6.57 -13.12 1.74
C ARG A 175 6.80 -12.42 3.08
N VAL A 176 8.01 -11.94 3.35
CA VAL A 176 8.28 -11.08 4.52
C VAL A 176 7.49 -9.78 4.46
N GLY A 177 7.41 -9.14 3.28
CA GLY A 177 6.61 -7.93 3.06
C GLY A 177 5.12 -8.15 3.31
N LEU A 178 4.58 -9.28 2.87
CA LEU A 178 3.19 -9.70 3.14
C LEU A 178 2.97 -9.93 4.64
N ALA A 179 3.82 -10.73 5.30
CA ALA A 179 3.73 -10.98 6.74
C ALA A 179 3.76 -9.68 7.57
N ARG A 180 4.64 -8.73 7.19
CA ARG A 180 4.71 -7.40 7.83
C ARG A 180 3.42 -6.59 7.68
N ALA A 181 2.74 -6.70 6.55
CA ALA A 181 1.47 -6.00 6.33
C ALA A 181 0.31 -6.68 7.04
N PHE A 182 0.34 -8.01 7.17
CA PHE A 182 -0.72 -8.79 7.81
C PHE A 182 -0.66 -8.75 9.34
N VAL A 183 0.53 -8.61 9.92
CA VAL A 183 0.73 -8.62 11.38
C VAL A 183 0.05 -7.45 12.09
N THR A 184 -0.22 -6.36 11.37
CA THR A 184 -0.94 -5.20 11.88
C THR A 184 -2.44 -5.39 11.69
N ASP A 185 -3.25 -4.89 12.62
CA ASP A 185 -4.71 -4.95 12.55
C ASP A 185 -5.32 -3.75 11.80
N ALA A 186 -4.55 -3.12 10.89
CA ALA A 186 -4.99 -1.97 10.10
C ALA A 186 -6.21 -2.32 9.25
N PRO A 187 -7.29 -1.50 9.29
CA PRO A 187 -8.53 -1.77 8.55
C PRO A 187 -8.39 -1.65 7.03
N VAL A 188 -7.40 -0.90 6.54
CA VAL A 188 -7.11 -0.73 5.11
C VAL A 188 -5.76 -1.35 4.77
N LEU A 189 -5.75 -2.27 3.81
CA LEU A 189 -4.56 -2.92 3.28
C LEU A 189 -4.32 -2.49 1.83
N LEU A 190 -3.19 -1.83 1.59
CA LEU A 190 -2.74 -1.43 0.26
C LEU A 190 -1.71 -2.42 -0.24
N MET A 191 -1.84 -2.89 -1.48
CA MET A 191 -0.89 -3.83 -2.05
C MET A 191 -0.49 -3.43 -3.47
N ASP A 192 0.81 -3.25 -3.70
CA ASP A 192 1.39 -2.86 -4.97
C ASP A 192 2.10 -4.07 -5.59
N GLU A 193 1.41 -4.78 -6.49
CA GLU A 193 1.86 -6.03 -7.13
C GLU A 193 2.35 -7.10 -6.12
N PRO A 194 1.50 -7.50 -5.14
CA PRO A 194 1.93 -8.25 -3.96
C PRO A 194 2.41 -9.68 -4.24
N PHE A 195 2.10 -10.23 -5.43
CA PHE A 195 2.38 -11.63 -5.75
C PHE A 195 3.34 -11.81 -6.93
N SER A 196 3.87 -10.72 -7.50
CA SER A 196 4.63 -10.71 -8.76
C SER A 196 5.92 -11.55 -8.75
N ALA A 197 6.58 -11.71 -7.60
CA ALA A 197 7.82 -12.49 -7.47
C ALA A 197 7.61 -13.89 -6.87
N LEU A 198 6.36 -14.35 -6.73
CA LEU A 198 6.04 -15.65 -6.14
C LEU A 198 5.87 -16.72 -7.21
N ASP A 199 6.26 -17.95 -6.86
CA ASP A 199 5.90 -19.11 -7.63
C ASP A 199 4.38 -19.40 -7.56
N PRO A 200 3.79 -20.09 -8.58
CA PRO A 200 2.35 -20.27 -8.66
C PRO A 200 1.71 -20.93 -7.44
N LEU A 201 2.37 -21.93 -6.85
CA LEU A 201 1.80 -22.67 -5.72
C LEU A 201 1.73 -21.80 -4.45
N ILE A 202 2.80 -21.08 -4.16
CA ILE A 202 2.85 -20.14 -3.01
C ILE A 202 1.90 -18.97 -3.25
N ARG A 203 1.80 -18.47 -4.49
CA ARG A 203 0.86 -17.41 -4.87
C ARG A 203 -0.58 -17.80 -4.53
N THR A 204 -1.06 -18.94 -5.05
CA THR A 204 -2.43 -19.41 -4.78
C THR A 204 -2.70 -19.55 -3.29
N ARG A 205 -1.80 -20.15 -2.53
CA ARG A 205 -1.93 -20.29 -1.08
C ARG A 205 -2.09 -18.93 -0.38
N LEU A 206 -1.24 -17.96 -0.72
CA LEU A 206 -1.29 -16.63 -0.06
C LEU A 206 -2.49 -15.79 -0.52
N GLN A 207 -3.01 -16.02 -1.72
CA GLN A 207 -4.29 -15.45 -2.16
C GLN A 207 -5.46 -15.99 -1.35
N ASP A 208 -5.53 -17.30 -1.13
CA ASP A 208 -6.55 -17.92 -0.29
C ASP A 208 -6.50 -17.36 1.15
N GLU A 209 -5.30 -17.29 1.74
CA GLU A 209 -5.10 -16.70 3.07
C GLU A 209 -5.52 -15.22 3.15
N LEU A 210 -5.25 -14.45 2.08
CA LEU A 210 -5.69 -13.05 2.00
C LEU A 210 -7.22 -12.95 2.01
N LEU A 211 -7.90 -13.78 1.23
CA LEU A 211 -9.37 -13.82 1.18
C LEU A 211 -9.95 -14.25 2.53
N ASP A 212 -9.34 -15.21 3.21
CA ASP A 212 -9.77 -15.63 4.54
C ASP A 212 -9.55 -14.56 5.60
N LEU A 213 -8.41 -13.86 5.56
CA LEU A 213 -8.15 -12.70 6.43
C LEU A 213 -9.15 -11.58 6.17
N GLN A 214 -9.45 -11.28 4.91
CA GLN A 214 -10.44 -10.26 4.55
C GLN A 214 -11.81 -10.60 5.12
N LYS A 215 -12.29 -11.85 4.92
CA LYS A 215 -13.59 -12.31 5.44
C LYS A 215 -13.67 -12.26 6.96
N ARG A 216 -12.62 -12.73 7.67
CA ARG A 216 -12.59 -12.79 9.13
C ARG A 216 -12.51 -11.41 9.78
N LEU A 217 -11.73 -10.51 9.20
CA LEU A 217 -11.41 -9.21 9.78
C LEU A 217 -12.17 -8.06 9.12
N ASN A 218 -12.96 -8.35 8.09
CA ASN A 218 -13.68 -7.35 7.27
C ASN A 218 -12.76 -6.21 6.80
N ARG A 219 -11.50 -6.54 6.41
CA ARG A 219 -10.53 -5.54 5.95
C ARG A 219 -10.88 -5.03 4.56
N THR A 220 -10.68 -3.76 4.36
CA THR A 220 -10.74 -3.14 3.03
C THR A 220 -9.39 -3.35 2.34
N ILE A 221 -9.40 -3.85 1.12
CA ILE A 221 -8.18 -4.14 0.36
C ILE A 221 -8.20 -3.35 -0.94
N ILE A 222 -7.14 -2.60 -1.19
CA ILE A 222 -6.92 -1.95 -2.49
C ILE A 222 -5.62 -2.49 -3.04
N PHE A 223 -5.69 -3.20 -4.16
CA PHE A 223 -4.48 -3.79 -4.69
C PHE A 223 -4.29 -3.54 -6.19
N VAL A 224 -3.02 -3.40 -6.59
CA VAL A 224 -2.60 -3.23 -7.98
C VAL A 224 -2.16 -4.58 -8.51
N SER A 225 -2.75 -5.02 -9.62
CA SER A 225 -2.27 -6.15 -10.40
C SER A 225 -2.23 -5.84 -11.88
N HIS A 226 -1.37 -6.55 -12.59
CA HIS A 226 -1.37 -6.65 -14.05
C HIS A 226 -1.79 -8.06 -14.52
N ASP A 227 -2.03 -8.98 -13.61
CA ASP A 227 -2.47 -10.34 -13.85
C ASP A 227 -3.99 -10.44 -13.69
N LEU A 228 -4.68 -10.93 -14.75
CA LEU A 228 -6.14 -11.09 -14.74
C LEU A 228 -6.60 -12.20 -13.80
N ASP A 229 -5.77 -13.19 -13.57
CA ASP A 229 -6.08 -14.30 -12.67
C ASP A 229 -6.03 -13.89 -11.18
N GLU A 230 -5.47 -12.71 -10.89
CA GLU A 230 -5.45 -12.13 -9.54
C GLU A 230 -6.70 -11.27 -9.24
N ALA A 231 -7.50 -10.93 -10.23
CA ALA A 231 -8.67 -10.07 -10.11
C ALA A 231 -9.97 -10.86 -9.98
#